data_ee2764017fb82a206253d84e0c72a247
#
_entry.id   ee2764017fb82a206253d84e0c72a247
#
_cell.length_a   1.000
_cell.length_b   1.000
_cell.length_c   1.000
_cell.angle_alpha   90.00
_cell.angle_beta   90.00
_cell.angle_gamma   90.00
#
_symmetry.space_group_name_H-M   'P 1'
#
loop_
_entity.id
_entity.type
_entity.pdbx_description
1 polymer ?
#
loop_
_entity_poly.entity_id
_entity_poly.type
_entity_poly.pdbx_seq_one_letter_code
_entity_poly.pdbx_strand_id
1 'polypeptide(L)'
;ALRRSPEDQAFFEEFDPNIYYHGTRGDFSEFNPAMLDLGVHVGTPEQANERLLDVARMKNEIPSYGDFESDSPPNIPQARVMPVRVNVHNPLRMPDVGNWKNSSKVIEELEKQQYQNSGINIDEIMQAYDDIAMSDPIGRYGDPDDWIESMENRELLEIINTEIQKAGYDGIVYKNIVETTSQGEGAILPEARAKIAEIKKEFLTINDAATARMEAARPPEAILPDADAQLAGGEAEKRVQAFLDYNVQNSPEDFKTPEELFRENQLMDLRDDLETQRYSPDSMIILNPEDIRSPNAAYDVDKRDSYDIMSDAGVLAGIQDTGIA
;
A
#
# COMPACT_ATOMS: atom_id res chain seq x y z
N ALA A 1 22.37 -22.58 -21.16
CA ALA A 1 22.62 -22.48 -19.73
C ALA A 1 24.10 -22.21 -19.51
N LEU A 2 24.43 -21.13 -18.83
CA LEU A 2 25.80 -20.83 -18.38
C LEU A 2 26.25 -21.98 -17.46
N ARG A 3 27.44 -22.54 -17.73
CA ARG A 3 28.06 -23.49 -16.78
C ARG A 3 28.69 -22.65 -15.68
N ARG A 4 28.11 -22.68 -14.47
CA ARG A 4 28.70 -22.11 -13.26
C ARG A 4 29.80 -23.06 -12.75
N SER A 5 30.78 -22.48 -12.05
CA SER A 5 31.68 -23.26 -11.22
C SER A 5 30.88 -23.95 -10.09
N PRO A 6 31.39 -24.98 -9.40
CA PRO A 6 30.70 -25.51 -8.24
C PRO A 6 30.46 -24.49 -7.13
N GLU A 7 31.41 -23.56 -6.94
CA GLU A 7 31.35 -22.49 -5.95
C GLU A 7 30.27 -21.46 -6.32
N ASP A 8 30.21 -21.04 -7.60
CA ASP A 8 29.20 -20.14 -8.10
C ASP A 8 27.80 -20.79 -8.08
N GLN A 9 27.74 -22.10 -8.31
CA GLN A 9 26.48 -22.83 -8.21
C GLN A 9 26.00 -22.90 -6.76
N ALA A 10 26.87 -23.13 -5.80
CA ALA A 10 26.56 -23.11 -4.37
C ALA A 10 26.06 -21.70 -3.96
N PHE A 11 26.73 -20.65 -4.39
CA PHE A 11 26.32 -19.27 -4.14
C PHE A 11 24.95 -18.96 -4.74
N PHE A 12 24.66 -19.41 -5.96
CA PHE A 12 23.34 -19.27 -6.58
C PHE A 12 22.25 -19.99 -5.77
N GLU A 13 22.56 -21.14 -5.19
CA GLU A 13 21.61 -21.95 -4.41
C GLU A 13 21.32 -21.39 -3.01
N GLU A 14 22.09 -20.41 -2.53
CA GLU A 14 21.80 -19.66 -1.31
C GLU A 14 20.59 -18.73 -1.47
N PHE A 15 20.29 -18.30 -2.71
CA PHE A 15 19.19 -17.39 -2.99
C PHE A 15 17.87 -18.14 -3.15
N ASP A 16 16.79 -17.55 -2.59
CA ASP A 16 15.42 -18.05 -2.79
C ASP A 16 15.15 -18.25 -4.29
N PRO A 17 14.67 -19.42 -4.71
CA PRO A 17 14.31 -19.66 -6.10
C PRO A 17 13.18 -18.77 -6.61
N ASN A 18 12.38 -18.18 -5.72
CA ASN A 18 11.31 -17.27 -6.09
C ASN A 18 11.87 -15.95 -6.62
N ILE A 19 11.11 -15.32 -7.49
CA ILE A 19 11.40 -14.00 -8.01
C ILE A 19 10.55 -13.00 -7.24
N TYR A 20 11.22 -12.01 -6.66
CA TYR A 20 10.61 -10.84 -6.06
C TYR A 20 10.79 -9.64 -6.96
N TYR A 21 10.12 -8.55 -6.66
CA TYR A 21 10.13 -7.36 -7.52
C TYR A 21 10.36 -6.10 -6.71
N HIS A 22 11.23 -5.23 -7.23
CA HIS A 22 11.50 -3.91 -6.67
C HIS A 22 11.03 -2.83 -7.64
N GLY A 23 10.20 -1.90 -7.16
CA GLY A 23 9.73 -0.75 -7.92
C GLY A 23 10.71 0.42 -7.79
N THR A 24 11.25 0.91 -8.91
CA THR A 24 12.17 2.06 -8.92
C THR A 24 11.96 2.99 -10.11
N ARG A 25 12.37 4.24 -9.94
CA ARG A 25 12.44 5.26 -11.01
C ARG A 25 13.89 5.58 -11.40
N GLY A 26 14.84 4.95 -10.75
CA GLY A 26 16.27 5.08 -11.05
C GLY A 26 16.73 4.11 -12.12
N ASP A 27 17.70 4.52 -12.92
CA ASP A 27 18.48 3.65 -13.80
C ASP A 27 19.77 3.30 -13.09
N PHE A 28 19.76 2.22 -12.31
CA PHE A 28 20.91 1.78 -11.55
C PHE A 28 20.99 0.25 -11.55
N SER A 29 22.18 -0.27 -11.31
CA SER A 29 22.44 -1.69 -11.04
C SER A 29 22.95 -1.93 -9.63
N GLU A 30 23.20 -0.87 -8.85
CA GLU A 30 23.75 -0.93 -7.51
C GLU A 30 22.86 -0.22 -6.50
N PHE A 31 22.45 -0.95 -5.45
CA PHE A 31 21.74 -0.36 -4.33
C PHE A 31 22.70 0.41 -3.43
N ASN A 32 22.58 1.73 -3.40
CA ASN A 32 23.37 2.56 -2.51
C ASN A 32 22.77 2.52 -1.08
N PRO A 33 23.46 1.92 -0.08
CA PRO A 33 22.95 1.84 1.29
C PRO A 33 22.56 3.21 1.88
N ALA A 34 23.31 4.27 1.55
CA ALA A 34 23.03 5.61 2.03
C ALA A 34 21.74 6.23 1.47
N MET A 35 21.12 5.60 0.50
CA MET A 35 19.85 6.05 -0.12
C MET A 35 18.67 5.14 0.24
N LEU A 36 18.91 4.10 1.02
CA LEU A 36 17.88 3.19 1.46
C LEU A 36 17.15 3.73 2.68
N ASP A 37 15.91 3.31 2.83
CA ASP A 37 15.15 3.45 4.07
C ASP A 37 15.74 2.50 5.14
N LEU A 38 14.93 1.70 5.79
CA LEU A 38 15.43 0.62 6.66
C LEU A 38 16.17 -0.50 5.86
N GLY A 39 15.93 -0.61 4.55
CA GLY A 39 16.52 -1.57 3.63
C GLY A 39 15.86 -1.52 2.25
N VAL A 40 16.07 -2.54 1.42
CA VAL A 40 15.49 -2.63 0.07
C VAL A 40 14.14 -3.34 0.13
N HIS A 41 13.09 -2.66 -0.25
CA HIS A 41 11.74 -3.23 -0.29
C HIS A 41 11.53 -4.06 -1.56
N VAL A 42 11.05 -5.29 -1.38
CA VAL A 42 10.68 -6.19 -2.47
C VAL A 42 9.35 -6.88 -2.17
N GLY A 43 8.61 -7.24 -3.22
CA GLY A 43 7.31 -7.88 -3.07
C GLY A 43 6.85 -8.53 -4.36
N THR A 44 5.54 -8.57 -4.61
CA THR A 44 4.98 -9.01 -5.90
C THR A 44 5.15 -7.93 -6.97
N PRO A 45 4.97 -8.27 -8.28
CA PRO A 45 4.99 -7.27 -9.35
C PRO A 45 3.96 -6.15 -9.12
N GLU A 46 2.78 -6.52 -8.60
CA GLU A 46 1.67 -5.60 -8.32
C GLU A 46 2.05 -4.62 -7.21
N GLN A 47 2.64 -5.12 -6.10
CA GLN A 47 3.12 -4.28 -5.00
C GLN A 47 4.22 -3.33 -5.46
N ALA A 48 5.19 -3.83 -6.24
CA ALA A 48 6.25 -3.01 -6.80
C ALA A 48 5.71 -1.89 -7.73
N ASN A 49 4.69 -2.20 -8.53
CA ASN A 49 4.03 -1.23 -9.40
C ASN A 49 3.23 -0.20 -8.58
N GLU A 50 2.50 -0.65 -7.56
CA GLU A 50 1.72 0.26 -6.73
C GLU A 50 2.60 1.24 -5.95
N ARG A 51 3.74 0.77 -5.45
CA ARG A 51 4.75 1.64 -4.85
C ARG A 51 5.18 2.78 -5.78
N LEU A 52 5.34 2.48 -7.08
CA LEU A 52 5.68 3.50 -8.08
C LEU A 52 4.55 4.51 -8.26
N LEU A 53 3.30 4.05 -8.27
CA LEU A 53 2.12 4.91 -8.34
C LEU A 53 2.02 5.81 -7.11
N ASP A 54 2.24 5.30 -5.91
CA ASP A 54 2.21 6.08 -4.68
C ASP A 54 3.28 7.16 -4.65
N VAL A 55 4.51 6.83 -5.03
CA VAL A 55 5.58 7.83 -5.15
C VAL A 55 5.22 8.92 -6.17
N ALA A 56 4.60 8.57 -7.29
CA ALA A 56 4.18 9.56 -8.29
C ALA A 56 3.03 10.44 -7.78
N ARG A 57 2.08 9.88 -6.99
CA ARG A 57 1.00 10.63 -6.33
C ARG A 57 1.54 11.61 -5.30
N MET A 58 2.43 11.14 -4.41
CA MET A 58 3.07 12.01 -3.41
C MET A 58 3.79 13.21 -4.05
N LYS A 59 4.34 13.03 -5.24
CA LYS A 59 5.00 14.09 -6.01
C LYS A 59 4.04 14.92 -6.87
N ASN A 60 2.73 14.68 -6.78
CA ASN A 60 1.70 15.32 -7.61
C ASN A 60 1.94 15.17 -9.13
N GLU A 61 2.59 14.08 -9.54
CA GLU A 61 2.87 13.80 -10.96
C GLU A 61 1.71 13.07 -11.64
N ILE A 62 0.85 12.42 -10.84
CA ILE A 62 -0.40 11.79 -11.27
C ILE A 62 -1.54 12.17 -10.32
N PRO A 63 -2.80 12.12 -10.77
CA PRO A 63 -3.96 12.42 -9.94
C PRO A 63 -4.06 11.51 -8.70
N SER A 64 -4.74 12.02 -7.67
CA SER A 64 -5.07 11.25 -6.48
C SER A 64 -6.04 10.10 -6.77
N TYR A 65 -6.17 9.17 -5.82
CA TYR A 65 -7.14 8.08 -5.91
C TYR A 65 -8.56 8.61 -6.15
N GLY A 66 -9.27 8.05 -7.10
CA GLY A 66 -10.65 8.42 -7.45
C GLY A 66 -10.79 9.42 -8.60
N ASP A 67 -9.72 10.10 -9.00
CA ASP A 67 -9.77 11.09 -10.08
C ASP A 67 -9.47 10.50 -11.47
N PHE A 68 -9.32 9.18 -11.56
CA PHE A 68 -9.06 8.50 -12.84
C PHE A 68 -10.36 8.23 -13.59
N GLU A 69 -10.62 8.97 -14.67
CA GLU A 69 -11.63 8.64 -15.68
C GLU A 69 -11.10 7.67 -16.75
N SER A 70 -9.82 7.26 -16.67
CA SER A 70 -9.15 6.45 -17.70
C SER A 70 -8.96 5.01 -17.26
N ASP A 71 -9.39 4.06 -18.10
CA ASP A 71 -9.13 2.61 -17.93
C ASP A 71 -7.65 2.23 -18.13
N SER A 72 -6.80 3.18 -18.46
CA SER A 72 -5.37 2.93 -18.69
C SER A 72 -4.55 3.39 -17.48
N PRO A 73 -3.58 2.57 -17.02
CA PRO A 73 -2.68 2.97 -15.95
C PRO A 73 -1.87 4.21 -16.36
N PRO A 74 -1.60 5.14 -15.44
CA PRO A 74 -0.83 6.33 -15.74
C PRO A 74 0.59 5.98 -16.16
N ASN A 75 1.10 6.67 -17.17
CA ASN A 75 2.49 6.54 -17.57
C ASN A 75 3.39 7.32 -16.61
N ILE A 76 4.17 6.62 -15.81
CA ILE A 76 5.15 7.20 -14.90
C ILE A 76 6.52 7.18 -15.59
N PRO A 77 7.11 8.35 -15.89
CA PRO A 77 8.40 8.40 -16.56
C PRO A 77 9.48 7.65 -15.77
N GLN A 78 10.27 6.84 -16.44
CA GLN A 78 11.38 6.05 -15.88
C GLN A 78 10.97 5.00 -14.85
N ALA A 79 9.66 4.73 -14.67
CA ALA A 79 9.22 3.67 -13.78
C ALA A 79 9.67 2.29 -14.28
N ARG A 80 10.24 1.51 -13.38
CA ARG A 80 10.70 0.14 -13.64
C ARG A 80 10.32 -0.77 -12.50
N VAL A 81 9.90 -1.98 -12.83
CA VAL A 81 9.71 -3.08 -11.90
C VAL A 81 10.84 -4.08 -12.15
N MET A 82 11.79 -4.14 -11.24
CA MET A 82 12.99 -4.96 -11.38
C MET A 82 12.79 -6.33 -10.72
N PRO A 83 12.91 -7.44 -11.47
CA PRO A 83 12.91 -8.76 -10.88
C PRO A 83 14.24 -9.01 -10.14
N VAL A 84 14.15 -9.54 -8.93
CA VAL A 84 15.29 -9.85 -8.08
C VAL A 84 15.12 -11.21 -7.38
N ARG A 85 16.22 -11.83 -7.01
CA ARG A 85 16.29 -12.93 -6.05
C ARG A 85 16.95 -12.43 -4.78
N VAL A 86 16.55 -13.00 -3.65
CA VAL A 86 17.01 -12.58 -2.33
C VAL A 86 17.61 -13.73 -1.56
N ASN A 87 18.60 -13.45 -0.72
CA ASN A 87 19.25 -14.37 0.18
C ASN A 87 18.84 -14.05 1.62
N VAL A 88 17.60 -14.41 1.99
CA VAL A 88 17.02 -14.13 3.31
C VAL A 88 16.55 -15.45 3.92
N HIS A 89 17.07 -15.80 5.09
CA HIS A 89 16.83 -17.07 5.77
C HIS A 89 16.16 -16.93 7.14
N ASN A 90 16.36 -15.80 7.81
CA ASN A 90 15.82 -15.53 9.14
C ASN A 90 15.18 -14.15 9.23
N PRO A 91 14.10 -13.89 8.50
CA PRO A 91 13.45 -12.58 8.54
C PRO A 91 12.69 -12.35 9.85
N LEU A 92 12.77 -11.12 10.37
CA LEU A 92 11.92 -10.65 11.44
C LEU A 92 10.50 -10.44 10.90
N ARG A 93 9.49 -11.07 11.50
CA ARG A 93 8.10 -10.79 11.13
C ARG A 93 7.58 -9.59 11.89
N MET A 94 7.16 -8.58 11.14
CA MET A 94 6.55 -7.35 11.66
C MET A 94 5.18 -7.08 11.02
N PRO A 95 4.29 -6.31 11.63
CA PRO A 95 3.15 -5.74 10.93
C PRO A 95 3.62 -4.66 9.96
N ASP A 96 2.76 -4.27 9.03
CA ASP A 96 3.02 -3.12 8.18
C ASP A 96 2.95 -1.82 8.99
N VAL A 97 4.05 -1.11 9.11
CA VAL A 97 4.12 0.17 9.81
C VAL A 97 3.68 1.35 8.93
N GLY A 98 3.34 1.08 7.67
CA GLY A 98 2.84 2.04 6.69
C GLY A 98 3.91 2.96 6.11
N ASN A 99 4.81 3.51 6.92
CA ASN A 99 5.92 4.34 6.47
C ASN A 99 7.24 3.88 7.09
N TRP A 100 7.97 3.03 6.38
CA TRP A 100 9.25 2.45 6.79
C TRP A 100 10.43 3.45 6.74
N LYS A 101 10.22 4.63 6.16
CA LYS A 101 11.16 5.76 6.24
C LYS A 101 11.11 6.48 7.57
N ASN A 102 10.06 6.31 8.34
CA ASN A 102 9.88 6.98 9.62
C ASN A 102 10.40 6.09 10.75
N SER A 103 11.62 6.38 11.22
CA SER A 103 12.26 5.63 12.31
C SER A 103 11.40 5.57 13.59
N SER A 104 10.70 6.66 13.93
CA SER A 104 9.84 6.69 15.12
C SER A 104 8.72 5.65 15.05
N LYS A 105 8.11 5.43 13.87
CA LYS A 105 7.10 4.37 13.70
C LYS A 105 7.67 2.96 13.81
N VAL A 106 8.89 2.76 13.31
CA VAL A 106 9.58 1.47 13.42
C VAL A 106 9.91 1.19 14.89
N ILE A 107 10.41 2.19 15.62
CA ILE A 107 10.70 2.10 17.06
C ILE A 107 9.43 1.78 17.84
N GLU A 108 8.36 2.55 17.64
CA GLU A 108 7.06 2.31 18.30
C GLU A 108 6.57 0.86 18.11
N GLU A 109 6.82 0.28 16.95
CA GLU A 109 6.48 -1.12 16.71
C GLU A 109 7.41 -2.07 17.46
N LEU A 110 8.73 -1.82 17.44
CA LEU A 110 9.73 -2.67 18.10
C LEU A 110 9.64 -2.63 19.64
N GLU A 111 9.12 -1.57 20.24
CA GLU A 111 8.88 -1.48 21.69
C GLU A 111 7.77 -2.40 22.19
N LYS A 112 6.92 -2.93 21.31
CA LYS A 112 5.81 -3.78 21.69
C LYS A 112 6.29 -5.09 22.30
N GLN A 113 5.51 -5.60 23.26
CA GLN A 113 5.84 -6.77 24.07
C GLN A 113 6.26 -8.00 23.24
N GLN A 114 5.75 -8.15 22.05
CA GLN A 114 6.06 -9.27 21.16
C GLN A 114 7.54 -9.33 20.74
N TYR A 115 8.27 -8.20 20.77
CA TYR A 115 9.68 -8.13 20.38
C TYR A 115 10.65 -8.14 21.58
N GLN A 116 10.19 -8.13 22.83
CA GLN A 116 11.05 -8.10 24.03
C GLN A 116 12.01 -9.30 24.12
N ASN A 117 11.69 -10.42 23.48
CA ASN A 117 12.52 -11.62 23.45
C ASN A 117 13.13 -11.88 22.05
N SER A 118 13.09 -10.91 21.15
CA SER A 118 13.64 -11.05 19.79
C SER A 118 15.18 -11.04 19.76
N GLY A 119 15.84 -10.61 20.82
CA GLY A 119 17.29 -10.39 20.86
C GLY A 119 17.72 -9.00 20.35
N ILE A 120 16.78 -8.21 19.82
CA ILE A 120 17.05 -6.82 19.38
C ILE A 120 17.30 -5.97 20.62
N ASN A 121 18.38 -5.19 20.59
CA ASN A 121 18.71 -4.27 21.70
C ASN A 121 17.92 -2.96 21.58
N ILE A 122 16.66 -3.01 22.05
CA ILE A 122 15.76 -1.85 22.01
C ILE A 122 16.32 -0.69 22.86
N ASP A 123 17.00 -0.98 23.98
CA ASP A 123 17.58 0.06 24.84
C ASP A 123 18.66 0.87 24.09
N GLU A 124 19.46 0.23 23.24
CA GLU A 124 20.45 0.91 22.39
C GLU A 124 19.78 1.82 21.34
N ILE A 125 18.70 1.32 20.73
CA ILE A 125 17.92 2.11 19.77
C ILE A 125 17.30 3.34 20.46
N MET A 126 16.72 3.15 21.63
CA MET A 126 16.10 4.23 22.41
C MET A 126 17.14 5.24 22.89
N GLN A 127 18.31 4.78 23.33
CA GLN A 127 19.41 5.68 23.70
C GLN A 127 19.86 6.53 22.52
N ALA A 128 20.02 5.94 21.34
CA ALA A 128 20.38 6.66 20.13
C ALA A 128 19.28 7.68 19.73
N TYR A 129 18.01 7.30 19.85
CA TYR A 129 16.88 8.20 19.61
C TYR A 129 16.92 9.40 20.56
N ASP A 130 17.13 9.17 21.86
CA ASP A 130 17.23 10.25 22.85
C ASP A 130 18.44 11.15 22.59
N ASP A 131 19.59 10.59 22.27
CA ASP A 131 20.82 11.36 21.97
C ASP A 131 20.63 12.25 20.74
N ILE A 132 20.01 11.75 19.69
CA ILE A 132 19.67 12.49 18.48
C ILE A 132 18.61 13.56 18.79
N ALA A 133 17.54 13.22 19.50
CA ALA A 133 16.49 14.15 19.87
C ALA A 133 16.98 15.26 20.80
N MET A 134 17.95 14.98 21.68
CA MET A 134 18.55 15.95 22.58
C MET A 134 19.56 16.88 21.87
N SER A 135 20.25 16.37 20.86
CA SER A 135 21.21 17.14 20.06
C SER A 135 20.53 18.13 19.11
N ASP A 136 19.33 17.77 18.66
CA ASP A 136 18.52 18.61 17.78
C ASP A 136 17.02 18.47 18.15
N PRO A 137 16.55 19.32 19.07
CA PRO A 137 15.19 19.20 19.57
C PRO A 137 14.22 19.24 18.38
N ILE A 138 13.30 18.26 18.37
CA ILE A 138 12.18 18.05 17.43
C ILE A 138 11.43 19.37 17.08
N GLY A 139 11.60 20.43 17.84
CA GLY A 139 11.13 21.78 17.54
C GLY A 139 11.81 22.48 16.35
N ARG A 140 12.86 21.91 15.75
CA ARG A 140 13.50 22.44 14.53
C ARG A 140 12.74 22.02 13.27
N TYR A 141 12.14 20.83 13.30
CA TYR A 141 11.33 20.31 12.22
C TYR A 141 9.87 20.69 12.48
N GLY A 142 9.42 21.82 11.91
CA GLY A 142 8.04 22.30 12.03
C GLY A 142 7.02 21.38 11.35
N ASP A 143 7.49 20.50 10.47
CA ASP A 143 6.69 19.54 9.69
C ASP A 143 7.24 18.13 9.96
N PRO A 144 6.36 17.13 10.26
CA PRO A 144 6.76 15.72 10.36
C PRO A 144 7.48 15.18 9.12
N ASP A 145 7.17 15.70 7.94
CA ASP A 145 7.83 15.30 6.70
C ASP A 145 9.29 15.76 6.63
N ASP A 146 9.63 16.90 7.24
CA ASP A 146 11.01 17.39 7.33
C ASP A 146 11.89 16.44 8.18
N TRP A 147 11.32 15.84 9.22
CA TRP A 147 12.00 14.81 10.01
C TRP A 147 12.33 13.58 9.18
N ILE A 148 11.36 13.07 8.42
CA ILE A 148 11.50 11.83 7.63
C ILE A 148 12.66 11.96 6.62
N GLU A 149 12.85 13.14 6.04
CA GLU A 149 13.92 13.41 5.07
C GLU A 149 15.24 13.85 5.73
N SER A 150 15.29 13.96 7.05
CA SER A 150 16.48 14.42 7.78
C SER A 150 17.62 13.40 7.78
N MET A 151 18.84 13.88 7.98
CA MET A 151 20.02 13.00 8.16
C MET A 151 19.93 12.22 9.47
N GLU A 152 19.38 12.85 10.51
CA GLU A 152 19.22 12.29 11.84
C GLU A 152 18.25 11.09 11.85
N ASN A 153 17.12 11.19 11.14
CA ASN A 153 16.22 10.06 10.94
C ASN A 153 16.89 8.91 10.19
N ARG A 154 17.73 9.23 9.20
CA ARG A 154 18.48 8.22 8.45
C ARG A 154 19.51 7.51 9.32
N GLU A 155 20.28 8.26 10.12
CA GLU A 155 21.22 7.69 11.09
C GLU A 155 20.52 6.73 12.04
N LEU A 156 19.33 7.09 12.51
CA LEU A 156 18.54 6.25 13.39
C LEU A 156 18.04 4.97 12.68
N LEU A 157 17.63 5.06 11.42
CA LEU A 157 17.27 3.88 10.62
C LEU A 157 18.48 2.93 10.41
N GLU A 158 19.69 3.45 10.24
CA GLU A 158 20.92 2.66 10.17
C GLU A 158 21.23 1.95 11.50
N ILE A 159 21.00 2.61 12.63
CA ILE A 159 21.14 2.00 13.97
C ILE A 159 20.11 0.89 14.13
N ILE A 160 18.83 1.12 13.81
CA ILE A 160 17.76 0.13 13.88
C ILE A 160 18.12 -1.09 13.02
N ASN A 161 18.53 -0.87 11.78
CA ASN A 161 18.96 -1.94 10.86
C ASN A 161 20.10 -2.77 11.49
N THR A 162 21.10 -2.09 12.04
CA THR A 162 22.26 -2.73 12.69
C THR A 162 21.86 -3.59 13.89
N GLU A 163 20.96 -3.10 14.75
CA GLU A 163 20.51 -3.85 15.93
C GLU A 163 19.64 -5.06 15.56
N ILE A 164 18.83 -4.95 14.51
CA ILE A 164 18.06 -6.08 13.95
C ILE A 164 19.02 -7.15 13.41
N GLN A 165 20.07 -6.76 12.68
CA GLN A 165 21.08 -7.69 12.17
C GLN A 165 21.92 -8.33 13.29
N LYS A 166 22.31 -7.57 14.33
CA LYS A 166 23.03 -8.11 15.51
C LYS A 166 22.20 -9.16 16.24
N ALA A 167 20.87 -9.03 16.23
CA ALA A 167 19.95 -10.03 16.76
C ALA A 167 19.83 -11.29 15.88
N GLY A 168 20.50 -11.31 14.72
CA GLY A 168 20.58 -12.45 13.80
C GLY A 168 19.51 -12.47 12.72
N TYR A 169 18.77 -11.37 12.52
CA TYR A 169 17.82 -11.26 11.41
C TYR A 169 18.50 -10.69 10.16
N ASP A 170 18.13 -11.20 9.00
CA ASP A 170 18.68 -10.82 7.69
C ASP A 170 17.69 -10.06 6.80
N GLY A 171 16.45 -9.95 7.27
CA GLY A 171 15.37 -9.23 6.58
C GLY A 171 14.20 -8.96 7.51
N ILE A 172 13.22 -8.23 7.01
CA ILE A 172 11.91 -8.05 7.65
C ILE A 172 10.85 -8.54 6.67
N VAL A 173 9.91 -9.34 7.17
CA VAL A 173 8.74 -9.80 6.40
C VAL A 173 7.48 -9.20 7.02
N TYR A 174 6.63 -8.60 6.20
CA TYR A 174 5.40 -7.97 6.65
C TYR A 174 4.25 -8.18 5.66
N LYS A 175 3.02 -8.21 6.15
CA LYS A 175 1.83 -8.13 5.30
C LYS A 175 1.71 -6.71 4.77
N ASN A 176 1.93 -6.56 3.47
CA ASN A 176 1.85 -5.26 2.85
C ASN A 176 0.39 -4.86 2.60
N ILE A 177 -0.18 -4.11 3.53
CA ILE A 177 -1.57 -3.67 3.48
C ILE A 177 -1.68 -2.41 2.64
N VAL A 178 -0.72 -1.49 2.74
CA VAL A 178 -0.74 -0.18 2.09
C VAL A 178 -0.72 -0.29 0.56
N GLU A 179 0.25 -1.05 0.02
CA GLU A 179 0.43 -1.17 -1.43
C GLU A 179 -0.56 -2.15 -2.10
N THR A 180 -1.39 -2.85 -1.33
CA THR A 180 -2.47 -3.70 -1.86
C THR A 180 -3.84 -3.03 -1.79
N THR A 181 -4.01 -2.00 -0.97
CA THR A 181 -5.32 -1.31 -0.80
C THR A 181 -5.71 -0.47 -2.01
N SER A 182 -4.74 -0.03 -2.81
CA SER A 182 -4.96 0.79 -4.00
C SER A 182 -5.49 0.02 -5.21
N GLN A 183 -5.39 -1.29 -5.22
CA GLN A 183 -5.84 -2.12 -6.34
C GLN A 183 -7.37 -2.41 -6.35
N GLY A 184 -8.15 -1.59 -5.68
CA GLY A 184 -9.61 -1.65 -5.75
C GLY A 184 -10.21 -2.99 -5.29
N GLU A 185 -11.41 -3.30 -5.79
CA GLU A 185 -12.15 -4.53 -5.45
C GLU A 185 -11.40 -5.84 -5.81
N GLY A 186 -10.36 -5.75 -6.67
CA GLY A 186 -9.54 -6.90 -7.09
C GLY A 186 -8.69 -7.52 -5.98
N ALA A 187 -8.28 -6.72 -4.99
CA ALA A 187 -7.46 -7.19 -3.86
C ALA A 187 -8.26 -7.90 -2.76
N ILE A 188 -9.59 -7.76 -2.74
CA ILE A 188 -10.46 -8.41 -1.76
C ILE A 188 -10.59 -9.90 -2.11
N LEU A 189 -10.49 -10.76 -1.09
CA LEU A 189 -10.65 -12.21 -1.29
C LEU A 189 -11.98 -12.52 -2.03
N PRO A 190 -12.00 -13.48 -2.97
CA PRO A 190 -13.20 -13.78 -3.77
C PRO A 190 -14.45 -14.06 -2.93
N GLU A 191 -14.30 -14.78 -1.80
CA GLU A 191 -15.39 -15.06 -0.89
C GLU A 191 -15.89 -13.80 -0.17
N ALA A 192 -14.98 -12.90 0.24
CA ALA A 192 -15.34 -11.63 0.85
C ALA A 192 -16.03 -10.72 -0.16
N ARG A 193 -15.54 -10.66 -1.40
CA ARG A 193 -16.15 -9.92 -2.50
C ARG A 193 -17.58 -10.37 -2.79
N ALA A 194 -17.82 -11.68 -2.83
CA ALA A 194 -19.17 -12.22 -3.03
C ALA A 194 -20.13 -11.75 -1.92
N LYS A 195 -19.70 -11.80 -0.65
CA LYS A 195 -20.50 -11.32 0.49
C LYS A 195 -20.73 -9.82 0.45
N ILE A 196 -19.72 -9.01 0.07
CA ILE A 196 -19.87 -7.56 -0.11
C ILE A 196 -20.92 -7.26 -1.19
N ALA A 197 -20.94 -8.02 -2.28
CA ALA A 197 -21.95 -7.87 -3.32
C ALA A 197 -23.37 -8.17 -2.80
N GLU A 198 -23.54 -9.18 -1.94
CA GLU A 198 -24.82 -9.46 -1.27
C GLU A 198 -25.22 -8.33 -0.32
N ILE A 199 -24.29 -7.80 0.46
CA ILE A 199 -24.49 -6.65 1.34
C ILE A 199 -24.95 -5.42 0.52
N LYS A 200 -24.27 -5.08 -0.56
CA LYS A 200 -24.66 -3.99 -1.47
C LYS A 200 -26.10 -4.15 -1.98
N LYS A 201 -26.49 -5.38 -2.31
CA LYS A 201 -27.85 -5.67 -2.76
C LYS A 201 -28.88 -5.46 -1.64
N GLU A 202 -28.56 -5.84 -0.41
CA GLU A 202 -29.44 -5.62 0.74
C GLU A 202 -29.59 -4.13 1.05
N PHE A 203 -28.51 -3.35 0.99
CA PHE A 203 -28.56 -1.88 1.10
C PHE A 203 -29.49 -1.25 0.08
N LEU A 204 -29.39 -1.65 -1.19
CA LEU A 204 -30.30 -1.17 -2.23
C LEU A 204 -31.76 -1.48 -1.89
N THR A 205 -32.04 -2.68 -1.40
CA THR A 205 -33.40 -3.08 -1.01
C THR A 205 -33.96 -2.21 0.12
N ILE A 206 -33.14 -1.90 1.15
CA ILE A 206 -33.52 -1.02 2.26
C ILE A 206 -33.79 0.41 1.73
N ASN A 207 -32.91 0.94 0.89
CA ASN A 207 -33.04 2.27 0.32
C ASN A 207 -34.26 2.39 -0.62
N ASP A 208 -34.52 1.38 -1.44
CA ASP A 208 -35.69 1.35 -2.32
C ASP A 208 -36.99 1.36 -1.50
N ALA A 209 -37.06 0.59 -0.40
CA ALA A 209 -38.19 0.57 0.50
C ALA A 209 -38.42 1.90 1.20
N ALA A 210 -37.32 2.56 1.66
CA ALA A 210 -37.38 3.90 2.26
C ALA A 210 -37.81 4.95 1.24
N THR A 211 -37.27 4.90 0.02
CA THR A 211 -37.66 5.78 -1.09
C THR A 211 -39.14 5.64 -1.42
N ALA A 212 -39.65 4.41 -1.51
CA ALA A 212 -41.06 4.16 -1.77
C ALA A 212 -41.97 4.75 -0.66
N ARG A 213 -41.56 4.68 0.62
CA ARG A 213 -42.28 5.30 1.74
C ARG A 213 -42.23 6.84 1.66
N MET A 214 -41.08 7.40 1.31
CA MET A 214 -40.92 8.83 1.08
C MET A 214 -41.86 9.33 -0.03
N GLU A 215 -41.91 8.59 -1.14
CA GLU A 215 -42.81 8.91 -2.25
C GLU A 215 -44.29 8.79 -1.88
N ALA A 216 -44.65 7.73 -1.13
CA ALA A 216 -46.03 7.56 -0.65
C ALA A 216 -46.47 8.62 0.37
N ALA A 217 -45.54 9.20 1.12
CA ALA A 217 -45.79 10.28 2.07
C ALA A 217 -45.80 11.67 1.41
N ARG A 218 -45.51 11.77 0.11
CA ARG A 218 -45.46 13.02 -0.62
C ARG A 218 -46.83 13.66 -0.69
N PRO A 219 -46.99 14.93 -0.30
CA PRO A 219 -48.27 15.61 -0.36
C PRO A 219 -48.73 15.82 -1.81
N PRO A 220 -50.05 15.84 -2.09
CA PRO A 220 -50.59 15.92 -3.45
C PRO A 220 -50.09 17.11 -4.26
N GLU A 221 -49.82 18.24 -3.60
CA GLU A 221 -49.27 19.47 -4.20
C GLU A 221 -47.81 19.31 -4.66
N ALA A 222 -47.08 18.36 -4.10
CA ALA A 222 -45.70 18.04 -4.46
C ALA A 222 -45.59 16.88 -5.45
N ILE A 223 -46.70 16.34 -5.97
CA ILE A 223 -46.72 15.37 -7.03
C ILE A 223 -46.63 16.09 -8.38
N LEU A 224 -45.61 15.75 -9.17
CA LEU A 224 -45.49 16.31 -10.52
C LEU A 224 -46.67 15.84 -11.36
N PRO A 225 -47.30 16.77 -12.15
CA PRO A 225 -48.37 16.37 -13.06
C PRO A 225 -47.83 15.50 -14.18
N ASP A 226 -48.66 14.62 -14.70
CA ASP A 226 -48.34 13.88 -15.91
C ASP A 226 -47.98 14.85 -17.04
N ALA A 227 -47.02 14.45 -17.90
CA ALA A 227 -46.45 15.28 -18.96
C ALA A 227 -47.55 15.86 -19.90
N ASP A 228 -48.68 15.19 -20.01
CA ASP A 228 -49.83 15.59 -20.84
C ASP A 228 -50.90 16.41 -20.09
N ALA A 229 -50.71 16.68 -18.79
CA ALA A 229 -51.67 17.43 -18.00
C ALA A 229 -51.64 18.92 -18.36
N GLN A 230 -52.71 19.45 -18.93
CA GLN A 230 -52.88 20.87 -19.18
C GLN A 230 -53.18 21.61 -17.86
N LEU A 231 -52.15 22.06 -17.16
CA LEU A 231 -52.30 22.89 -15.98
C LEU A 231 -52.44 24.37 -16.37
N ALA A 232 -53.39 25.05 -15.75
CA ALA A 232 -53.56 26.49 -15.92
C ALA A 232 -52.32 27.27 -15.45
N GLY A 233 -51.96 28.35 -16.13
CA GLY A 233 -50.72 29.09 -15.98
C GLY A 233 -50.30 29.33 -14.53
N GLY A 234 -49.03 28.99 -14.22
CA GLY A 234 -48.40 29.14 -12.91
C GLY A 234 -48.65 28.00 -11.92
N GLU A 235 -49.61 27.10 -12.16
CA GLU A 235 -49.87 25.99 -11.26
C GLU A 235 -48.82 24.87 -11.42
N ALA A 236 -48.33 24.65 -12.63
CA ALA A 236 -47.24 23.72 -12.91
C ALA A 236 -45.93 24.15 -12.20
N GLU A 237 -45.59 25.44 -12.26
CA GLU A 237 -44.43 26.00 -11.58
C GLU A 237 -44.50 25.80 -10.05
N LYS A 238 -45.71 26.06 -9.48
CA LYS A 238 -45.91 25.85 -8.03
C LYS A 238 -45.73 24.41 -7.62
N ARG A 239 -46.22 23.46 -8.42
CA ARG A 239 -46.06 22.03 -8.13
C ARG A 239 -44.62 21.57 -8.30
N VAL A 240 -43.89 22.05 -9.30
CA VAL A 240 -42.46 21.79 -9.46
C VAL A 240 -41.71 22.33 -8.24
N GLN A 241 -42.00 23.55 -7.80
CA GLN A 241 -41.35 24.12 -6.62
C GLN A 241 -41.69 23.31 -5.36
N ALA A 242 -42.94 22.93 -5.13
CA ALA A 242 -43.33 22.09 -4.00
C ALA A 242 -42.65 20.70 -4.03
N PHE A 243 -42.47 20.13 -5.23
CA PHE A 243 -41.73 18.89 -5.41
C PHE A 243 -40.24 19.03 -5.03
N LEU A 244 -39.62 20.13 -5.47
CA LEU A 244 -38.20 20.39 -5.14
C LEU A 244 -38.05 20.67 -3.65
N ASP A 245 -38.91 21.46 -3.06
CA ASP A 245 -38.90 21.78 -1.63
C ASP A 245 -39.10 20.54 -0.77
N TYR A 246 -40.00 19.62 -1.17
CA TYR A 246 -40.22 18.36 -0.49
C TYR A 246 -38.94 17.47 -0.53
N ASN A 247 -38.31 17.33 -1.70
CA ASN A 247 -37.12 16.53 -1.84
C ASN A 247 -35.86 17.11 -1.16
N VAL A 248 -35.81 18.44 -1.02
CA VAL A 248 -34.76 19.13 -0.25
C VAL A 248 -34.93 18.91 1.25
N GLN A 249 -36.20 18.86 1.73
CA GLN A 249 -36.51 18.71 3.15
C GLN A 249 -36.55 17.28 3.64
N ASN A 250 -36.69 16.29 2.73
CA ASN A 250 -36.84 14.90 3.06
C ASN A 250 -35.86 14.06 2.26
N SER A 251 -35.15 13.16 2.95
CA SER A 251 -34.27 12.16 2.36
C SER A 251 -34.84 10.74 2.58
N PRO A 252 -34.48 9.74 1.80
CA PRO A 252 -34.85 8.37 2.09
C PRO A 252 -34.45 7.90 3.50
N GLU A 253 -33.38 8.48 4.06
CA GLU A 253 -32.92 8.19 5.43
C GLU A 253 -33.99 8.46 6.49
N ASP A 254 -34.77 9.56 6.31
CA ASP A 254 -35.82 9.96 7.24
C ASP A 254 -37.01 8.98 7.25
N PHE A 255 -37.09 8.10 6.27
CA PHE A 255 -38.17 7.11 6.08
C PHE A 255 -37.73 5.67 6.34
N LYS A 256 -36.49 5.46 6.82
CA LYS A 256 -36.04 4.15 7.30
C LYS A 256 -36.69 3.81 8.64
N THR A 257 -37.11 2.58 8.81
CA THR A 257 -37.55 2.10 10.12
C THR A 257 -36.38 1.91 11.08
N PRO A 258 -36.60 1.88 12.40
CA PRO A 258 -35.52 1.60 13.36
C PRO A 258 -34.84 0.24 13.12
N GLU A 259 -35.57 -0.76 12.64
CA GLU A 259 -35.04 -2.09 12.29
C GLU A 259 -34.14 -2.00 11.05
N GLU A 260 -34.52 -1.22 10.04
CA GLU A 260 -33.72 -1.00 8.84
C GLU A 260 -32.44 -0.23 9.15
N LEU A 261 -32.48 0.82 9.97
CA LEU A 261 -31.31 1.54 10.43
C LEU A 261 -30.34 0.65 11.24
N PHE A 262 -30.90 -0.19 12.13
CA PHE A 262 -30.10 -1.14 12.87
C PHE A 262 -29.43 -2.18 11.95
N ARG A 263 -30.22 -2.70 10.96
CA ARG A 263 -29.70 -3.66 9.98
C ARG A 263 -28.62 -3.04 9.10
N GLU A 264 -28.81 -1.82 8.67
CA GLU A 264 -27.84 -1.09 7.87
C GLU A 264 -26.50 -0.91 8.60
N ASN A 265 -26.52 -0.53 9.88
CA ASN A 265 -25.32 -0.44 10.70
C ASN A 265 -24.60 -1.79 10.82
N GLN A 266 -25.34 -2.89 11.03
CA GLN A 266 -24.75 -4.24 11.04
C GLN A 266 -24.10 -4.60 9.70
N LEU A 267 -24.71 -4.22 8.58
CA LEU A 267 -24.19 -4.48 7.24
C LEU A 267 -22.93 -3.64 6.97
N MET A 268 -22.89 -2.40 7.46
CA MET A 268 -21.71 -1.55 7.37
C MET A 268 -20.53 -2.16 8.13
N ASP A 269 -20.73 -2.54 9.39
CA ASP A 269 -19.69 -3.19 10.21
C ASP A 269 -19.18 -4.47 9.52
N LEU A 270 -20.11 -5.32 9.02
CA LEU A 270 -19.75 -6.55 8.35
C LEU A 270 -18.99 -6.29 7.02
N ARG A 271 -19.39 -5.26 6.27
CA ARG A 271 -18.70 -4.86 5.05
C ARG A 271 -17.26 -4.41 5.37
N ASP A 272 -17.10 -3.59 6.37
CA ASP A 272 -15.80 -3.07 6.78
C ASP A 272 -14.88 -4.22 7.24
N ASP A 273 -15.40 -5.19 8.00
CA ASP A 273 -14.68 -6.42 8.35
C ASP A 273 -14.26 -7.24 7.13
N LEU A 274 -15.15 -7.36 6.14
CA LEU A 274 -14.88 -8.11 4.90
C LEU A 274 -13.87 -7.36 3.99
N GLU A 275 -13.92 -6.04 3.96
CA GLU A 275 -12.97 -5.22 3.22
C GLU A 275 -11.54 -5.31 3.78
N THR A 276 -11.39 -5.69 5.06
CA THR A 276 -10.09 -6.01 5.64
C THR A 276 -9.55 -7.38 5.21
N GLN A 277 -10.41 -8.29 4.70
CA GLN A 277 -10.03 -9.62 4.22
C GLN A 277 -9.46 -9.54 2.80
N ARG A 278 -8.34 -8.84 2.67
CA ARG A 278 -7.64 -8.67 1.40
C ARG A 278 -6.58 -9.72 1.22
N TYR A 279 -6.39 -10.13 -0.03
CA TYR A 279 -5.19 -10.85 -0.40
C TYR A 279 -4.03 -9.86 -0.32
N SER A 280 -3.31 -9.92 0.77
CA SER A 280 -2.13 -9.13 0.99
C SER A 280 -0.94 -10.09 1.08
N PRO A 281 -0.23 -10.31 -0.02
CA PRO A 281 0.99 -11.12 0.01
C PRO A 281 2.03 -10.42 0.86
N ASP A 282 2.89 -11.21 1.47
CA ASP A 282 4.02 -10.68 2.23
C ASP A 282 4.95 -9.89 1.29
N SER A 283 5.41 -8.76 1.76
CA SER A 283 6.57 -8.03 1.24
C SER A 283 7.74 -8.24 2.18
N MET A 284 8.95 -7.97 1.67
CA MET A 284 10.17 -8.04 2.46
C MET A 284 10.97 -6.74 2.37
N ILE A 285 11.68 -6.46 3.45
CA ILE A 285 12.77 -5.48 3.48
C ILE A 285 14.06 -6.27 3.64
N ILE A 286 14.93 -6.15 2.67
CA ILE A 286 16.24 -6.80 2.67
C ILE A 286 17.22 -5.82 3.33
N LEU A 287 17.79 -6.24 4.46
CA LEU A 287 18.64 -5.36 5.29
C LEU A 287 20.01 -5.09 4.65
N ASN A 288 20.56 -6.09 3.94
CA ASN A 288 21.81 -5.96 3.23
C ASN A 288 21.60 -5.98 1.71
N PRO A 289 22.00 -4.95 0.97
CA PRO A 289 21.91 -4.94 -0.49
C PRO A 289 22.68 -6.06 -1.18
N GLU A 290 23.74 -6.60 -0.56
CA GLU A 290 24.52 -7.74 -1.04
C GLU A 290 23.72 -9.05 -1.09
N ASP A 291 22.62 -9.14 -0.34
CA ASP A 291 21.68 -10.26 -0.37
C ASP A 291 20.66 -10.19 -1.52
N ILE A 292 20.88 -9.28 -2.49
CA ILE A 292 20.00 -9.10 -3.65
C ILE A 292 20.80 -9.33 -4.94
N ARG A 293 20.24 -10.13 -5.84
CA ARG A 293 20.81 -10.35 -7.18
C ARG A 293 19.73 -10.34 -8.25
N SER A 294 20.11 -9.89 -9.43
CA SER A 294 19.28 -10.09 -10.61
C SER A 294 19.14 -11.60 -10.90
N PRO A 295 17.97 -12.08 -11.31
CA PRO A 295 17.82 -13.46 -11.79
C PRO A 295 18.77 -13.81 -12.94
N ASN A 296 19.25 -12.80 -13.65
CA ASN A 296 20.15 -12.92 -14.79
C ASN A 296 21.62 -12.72 -14.44
N ALA A 297 21.97 -12.49 -13.18
CA ALA A 297 23.35 -12.37 -12.71
C ALA A 297 24.12 -13.68 -12.88
N ALA A 298 25.44 -13.61 -12.99
CA ALA A 298 26.31 -14.77 -13.09
C ALA A 298 26.49 -15.52 -11.76
N TYR A 299 26.28 -14.82 -10.64
CA TYR A 299 26.49 -15.33 -9.27
C TYR A 299 27.97 -15.74 -9.04
N ASP A 300 28.88 -14.83 -9.39
CA ASP A 300 30.31 -14.98 -9.15
C ASP A 300 30.59 -14.87 -7.65
N VAL A 301 31.08 -15.94 -7.02
CA VAL A 301 31.33 -16.01 -5.57
C VAL A 301 32.37 -14.99 -5.10
N ASP A 302 33.32 -14.58 -5.97
CA ASP A 302 34.32 -13.56 -5.65
C ASP A 302 33.72 -12.14 -5.51
N LYS A 303 32.45 -11.97 -5.93
CA LYS A 303 31.67 -10.72 -5.82
C LYS A 303 30.50 -10.80 -4.83
N ARG A 304 30.56 -11.76 -3.91
CA ARG A 304 29.54 -12.00 -2.90
C ARG A 304 29.10 -10.70 -2.16
N ASP A 305 30.06 -9.86 -1.80
CA ASP A 305 29.83 -8.64 -1.02
C ASP A 305 29.53 -7.42 -1.91
N SER A 306 29.16 -7.60 -3.16
CA SER A 306 28.84 -6.52 -4.09
C SER A 306 27.40 -6.04 -3.90
N TYR A 307 27.19 -4.74 -3.90
CA TYR A 307 25.87 -4.10 -3.95
C TYR A 307 25.29 -3.99 -5.37
N ASP A 308 26.11 -4.28 -6.38
CA ASP A 308 25.68 -4.28 -7.77
C ASP A 308 25.00 -5.60 -8.12
N ILE A 309 23.67 -5.56 -8.24
CA ILE A 309 22.87 -6.74 -8.57
C ILE A 309 23.19 -7.34 -9.95
N MET A 310 23.89 -6.58 -10.80
CA MET A 310 24.32 -6.96 -12.14
C MET A 310 25.83 -7.20 -12.22
N SER A 311 26.59 -7.00 -11.14
CA SER A 311 28.06 -7.05 -11.14
C SER A 311 28.64 -8.32 -11.72
N ASP A 312 27.85 -9.38 -11.66
CA ASP A 312 28.16 -10.69 -12.20
C ASP A 312 27.82 -10.80 -13.69
N ALA A 313 27.27 -9.76 -14.30
CA ALA A 313 26.81 -9.78 -15.70
C ALA A 313 27.92 -9.62 -16.74
N GLY A 314 29.21 -9.70 -16.34
CA GLY A 314 30.35 -9.60 -17.26
C GLY A 314 30.33 -10.58 -18.46
N VAL A 315 29.37 -11.52 -18.47
CA VAL A 315 29.17 -12.51 -19.54
C VAL A 315 27.84 -12.30 -20.31
N LEU A 316 26.91 -11.47 -19.80
CA LEU A 316 25.57 -11.29 -20.39
C LEU A 316 25.38 -9.96 -21.13
N ALA A 317 26.43 -9.19 -21.39
CA ALA A 317 26.39 -7.98 -22.21
C ALA A 317 25.86 -8.18 -23.67
N GLY A 318 25.30 -9.34 -23.97
CA GLY A 318 24.70 -9.66 -25.27
C GLY A 318 23.20 -9.92 -25.26
N ILE A 319 22.53 -9.89 -24.09
CA ILE A 319 21.07 -9.98 -24.03
C ILE A 319 20.54 -8.55 -23.97
N GLN A 320 20.24 -8.00 -25.13
CA GLN A 320 19.49 -6.75 -25.24
C GLN A 320 18.19 -6.88 -24.46
N ASP A 321 17.94 -5.86 -23.64
CA ASP A 321 16.68 -5.53 -23.00
C ASP A 321 15.54 -5.71 -24.00
N THR A 322 14.86 -6.85 -23.93
CA THR A 322 13.60 -7.03 -24.64
C THR A 322 12.54 -6.41 -23.76
N GLY A 323 12.41 -5.08 -23.87
CA GLY A 323 11.34 -4.33 -23.24
C GLY A 323 10.01 -5.01 -23.54
N ILE A 324 9.35 -5.46 -22.47
CA ILE A 324 7.92 -5.75 -22.51
C ILE A 324 7.25 -4.44 -22.15
N ALA A 325 6.66 -3.81 -23.18
CA ALA A 325 5.79 -2.65 -23.06
C ALA A 325 4.44 -3.05 -22.45
#